data_b721f954ee4630f234d2d94cbb4c6907
#
_entry.id   b721f954ee4630f234d2d94cbb4c6907
#
_cell.length_a   1.000
_cell.length_b   1.000
_cell.length_c   1.000
_cell.angle_alpha   90.00
_cell.angle_beta   90.00
_cell.angle_gamma   90.00
#
_symmetry.space_group_name_H-M   'P 1'
#
loop_
_entity.id
_entity.type
_entity.pdbx_description
1 polymer ?
#
loop_
_entity_poly.entity_id
_entity_poly.type
_entity_poly.pdbx_seq_one_letter_code
_entity_poly.pdbx_strand_id
1 'polypeptide(L)'
;MTREKYESLPLATLKELAKARKMRGVSGLKKSELIDAMLALDEKEEQKEAATEAKEEVREEMKEKKAETDIEHLDSGYTANGILEVMQDGFGFIRSDNYLPGENDVYVSPAQIRRFGLKTGDILTGNTRVKTQGEKFSALLYVSTINGLRPAEAMKRKNFEDLTPIFPNKRIRLENSGSSTAMRIMDLVSPIGKGQRGMIVSPPKAGKTTLLKEVALSVQKSEPHMHLLILLIDERPEEVTDIKEAISGPNVEVIHSTFDELPEHHKRVSEMVIARAKRLVEHGQDVMILLDSITRLSRAYNLIVPPSGRTLSGGLDPAALYSPKRFFGAARNMREGGSLTILATALVDTGSKMDDVVYEEFKGTGNMELILDRKLQERRVFPAIDIPKSGTRREDLLLNKEEQEAIYIMRRAMNGMKAEEAVDNLLNMFSRTKSNAELVHQVIRQKFI
;
A
#
# COMPACT_ATOMS: atom_id res chain seq x y z
N MET A 1 -35.82 2.44 -47.36
CA MET A 1 -37.30 2.40 -47.03
C MET A 1 -37.93 1.19 -47.66
N THR A 2 -38.98 0.54 -47.06
CA THR A 2 -39.68 -0.61 -47.62
C THR A 2 -40.69 -0.19 -48.72
N ARG A 3 -40.99 -1.08 -49.67
CA ARG A 3 -41.93 -0.87 -50.79
C ARG A 3 -43.34 -0.40 -50.34
N GLU A 4 -43.85 -1.01 -49.27
CA GLU A 4 -45.10 -0.65 -48.61
C GLU A 4 -45.19 0.79 -48.15
N LYS A 5 -44.07 1.31 -47.59
CA LYS A 5 -43.95 2.71 -47.14
C LYS A 5 -43.97 3.68 -48.33
N TYR A 6 -43.38 3.32 -49.48
CA TYR A 6 -43.43 4.15 -50.65
C TYR A 6 -44.83 4.10 -51.33
N GLU A 7 -45.51 2.96 -51.34
CA GLU A 7 -46.86 2.78 -51.89
C GLU A 7 -47.92 3.58 -51.11
N SER A 8 -47.71 3.79 -49.80
CA SER A 8 -48.61 4.59 -48.96
C SER A 8 -48.54 6.10 -49.21
N LEU A 9 -47.50 6.60 -49.92
CA LEU A 9 -47.30 8.02 -50.16
C LEU A 9 -48.01 8.48 -51.49
N PRO A 10 -48.56 9.71 -51.52
CA PRO A 10 -49.09 10.34 -52.76
C PRO A 10 -47.97 10.54 -53.78
N LEU A 11 -48.35 10.46 -55.09
CA LEU A 11 -47.37 10.65 -56.17
C LEU A 11 -46.63 11.99 -56.15
N ALA A 12 -47.26 13.06 -55.67
CA ALA A 12 -46.63 14.37 -55.50
C ALA A 12 -45.49 14.30 -54.49
N THR A 13 -45.70 13.66 -53.32
CA THR A 13 -44.71 13.51 -52.28
C THR A 13 -43.53 12.61 -52.67
N LEU A 14 -43.83 11.55 -53.46
CA LEU A 14 -42.78 10.69 -54.00
C LEU A 14 -41.86 11.44 -54.97
N LYS A 15 -42.45 12.32 -55.84
CA LYS A 15 -41.66 13.17 -56.74
C LYS A 15 -40.79 14.18 -56.00
N GLU A 16 -41.26 14.74 -54.89
CA GLU A 16 -40.46 15.62 -54.03
C GLU A 16 -39.30 14.88 -53.33
N LEU A 17 -39.55 13.69 -52.78
CA LEU A 17 -38.54 12.81 -52.22
C LEU A 17 -37.47 12.39 -53.25
N ALA A 18 -37.90 12.04 -54.49
CA ALA A 18 -36.93 11.70 -55.49
C ALA A 18 -36.11 12.89 -56.01
N LYS A 19 -36.68 14.11 -56.04
CA LYS A 19 -35.93 15.34 -56.31
C LYS A 19 -34.93 15.66 -55.15
N ALA A 20 -35.33 15.51 -53.88
CA ALA A 20 -34.47 15.70 -52.74
C ALA A 20 -33.25 14.75 -52.74
N ARG A 21 -33.43 13.53 -53.29
CA ARG A 21 -32.38 12.53 -53.52
C ARG A 21 -31.59 12.73 -54.81
N LYS A 22 -31.77 13.84 -55.48
CA LYS A 22 -31.08 14.23 -56.73
C LYS A 22 -31.27 13.24 -57.90
N MET A 23 -32.42 12.53 -57.97
CA MET A 23 -32.74 11.65 -59.07
C MET A 23 -33.14 12.47 -60.33
N ARG A 24 -32.54 12.15 -61.48
CA ARG A 24 -32.81 12.83 -62.75
C ARG A 24 -33.91 12.08 -63.51
N GLY A 25 -34.76 12.81 -64.26
CA GLY A 25 -35.74 12.22 -65.13
C GLY A 25 -37.07 11.77 -64.46
N VAL A 26 -37.34 12.14 -63.23
CA VAL A 26 -38.47 11.67 -62.39
C VAL A 26 -39.86 12.31 -62.79
N SER A 27 -39.90 13.37 -63.57
CA SER A 27 -41.10 14.12 -63.88
C SER A 27 -42.13 13.40 -64.78
N GLY A 28 -41.69 12.43 -65.59
CA GLY A 28 -42.55 11.68 -66.52
C GLY A 28 -42.91 10.27 -66.02
N LEU A 29 -42.42 9.79 -64.94
CA LEU A 29 -42.59 8.42 -64.43
C LEU A 29 -43.97 8.22 -63.77
N LYS A 30 -44.57 7.05 -63.97
CA LYS A 30 -45.76 6.58 -63.25
C LYS A 30 -45.37 6.21 -61.80
N LYS A 31 -46.34 6.15 -60.89
CA LYS A 31 -46.13 5.90 -59.51
C LYS A 31 -45.33 4.61 -59.25
N SER A 32 -45.65 3.51 -59.94
CA SER A 32 -44.92 2.23 -59.78
C SER A 32 -43.46 2.31 -60.25
N GLU A 33 -43.21 2.94 -61.40
CA GLU A 33 -41.86 3.11 -61.95
C GLU A 33 -40.99 3.99 -61.14
N LEU A 34 -41.58 4.99 -60.46
CA LEU A 34 -40.87 5.86 -59.53
C LEU A 34 -40.47 5.15 -58.20
N ILE A 35 -41.35 4.29 -57.68
CA ILE A 35 -41.11 3.44 -56.53
C ILE A 35 -39.98 2.45 -56.82
N ASP A 36 -40.03 1.76 -57.96
CA ASP A 36 -38.97 0.80 -58.34
C ASP A 36 -37.61 1.48 -58.54
N ALA A 37 -37.58 2.68 -59.08
CA ALA A 37 -36.36 3.47 -59.22
C ALA A 37 -35.81 3.95 -57.85
N MET A 38 -36.68 4.27 -56.89
CA MET A 38 -36.30 4.67 -55.54
C MET A 38 -35.76 3.47 -54.69
N LEU A 39 -36.35 2.29 -54.83
CA LEU A 39 -35.89 1.05 -54.22
C LEU A 39 -34.51 0.65 -54.73
N ALA A 40 -34.31 0.72 -56.05
CA ALA A 40 -33.01 0.42 -56.67
C ALA A 40 -31.91 1.40 -56.23
N LEU A 41 -32.28 2.60 -55.79
CA LEU A 41 -31.37 3.60 -55.27
C LEU A 41 -31.05 3.31 -53.76
N ASP A 42 -32.08 2.94 -52.99
CA ASP A 42 -31.92 2.50 -51.59
C ASP A 42 -31.00 1.26 -51.51
N GLU A 43 -31.20 0.26 -52.37
CA GLU A 43 -30.32 -0.92 -52.43
C GLU A 43 -28.86 -0.57 -52.80
N LYS A 44 -28.65 0.38 -53.68
CA LYS A 44 -27.30 0.86 -54.03
C LYS A 44 -26.63 1.66 -52.93
N GLU A 45 -27.39 2.43 -52.14
CA GLU A 45 -26.90 3.16 -50.99
C GLU A 45 -26.55 2.19 -49.86
N GLU A 46 -27.40 1.21 -49.53
CA GLU A 46 -27.15 0.16 -48.55
C GLU A 46 -25.91 -0.71 -48.92
N GLN A 47 -25.75 -1.07 -50.19
CA GLN A 47 -24.57 -1.80 -50.67
C GLN A 47 -23.28 -0.95 -50.56
N LYS A 48 -23.39 0.37 -50.77
CA LYS A 48 -22.25 1.27 -50.64
C LYS A 48 -21.86 1.49 -49.17
N GLU A 49 -22.82 1.63 -48.26
CA GLU A 49 -22.59 1.73 -46.83
C GLU A 49 -21.98 0.46 -46.29
N ALA A 50 -22.53 -0.72 -46.57
CA ALA A 50 -22.00 -2.01 -46.21
C ALA A 50 -20.56 -2.25 -46.75
N ALA A 51 -20.27 -1.81 -47.98
CA ALA A 51 -18.94 -1.91 -48.58
C ALA A 51 -17.92 -0.93 -47.94
N THR A 52 -18.41 0.19 -47.37
CA THR A 52 -17.57 1.16 -46.69
C THR A 52 -17.26 0.68 -45.27
N GLU A 53 -18.25 0.17 -44.54
CA GLU A 53 -18.09 -0.45 -43.23
C GLU A 53 -17.16 -1.66 -43.28
N ALA A 54 -17.35 -2.58 -44.22
CA ALA A 54 -16.46 -3.73 -44.40
C ALA A 54 -14.99 -3.32 -44.75
N LYS A 55 -14.81 -2.21 -45.48
CA LYS A 55 -13.47 -1.69 -45.76
C LYS A 55 -12.82 -1.00 -44.54
N GLU A 56 -13.59 -0.37 -43.67
CA GLU A 56 -13.10 0.19 -42.42
C GLU A 56 -12.75 -0.91 -41.46
N GLU A 57 -13.58 -1.94 -41.29
CA GLU A 57 -13.26 -3.11 -40.43
C GLU A 57 -11.99 -3.84 -40.89
N VAL A 58 -11.83 -4.12 -42.17
CA VAL A 58 -10.61 -4.75 -42.73
C VAL A 58 -9.39 -3.85 -42.54
N ARG A 59 -9.57 -2.53 -42.60
CA ARG A 59 -8.47 -1.57 -42.41
C ARG A 59 -8.08 -1.45 -40.93
N GLU A 60 -9.01 -1.60 -39.99
CA GLU A 60 -8.74 -1.66 -38.56
C GLU A 60 -8.08 -2.99 -38.21
N GLU A 61 -8.60 -4.14 -38.69
CA GLU A 61 -7.95 -5.44 -38.49
C GLU A 61 -6.52 -5.50 -39.04
N MET A 62 -6.29 -4.91 -40.26
CA MET A 62 -4.94 -4.83 -40.82
C MET A 62 -4.01 -3.92 -40.03
N LYS A 63 -4.54 -2.84 -39.44
CA LYS A 63 -3.74 -1.98 -38.53
C LYS A 63 -3.42 -2.68 -37.23
N GLU A 64 -4.36 -3.42 -36.65
CA GLU A 64 -4.13 -4.19 -35.44
C GLU A 64 -3.10 -5.32 -35.67
N LYS A 65 -3.27 -6.11 -36.72
CA LYS A 65 -2.31 -7.17 -37.11
C LYS A 65 -0.90 -6.62 -37.39
N LYS A 66 -0.83 -5.46 -38.07
CA LYS A 66 0.48 -4.82 -38.30
C LYS A 66 1.12 -4.29 -37.03
N ALA A 67 0.30 -3.75 -36.12
CA ALA A 67 0.81 -3.31 -34.79
C ALA A 67 1.24 -4.50 -33.93
N GLU A 68 0.54 -5.64 -33.97
CA GLU A 68 0.94 -6.87 -33.28
C GLU A 68 2.27 -7.43 -33.83
N THR A 69 2.44 -7.49 -35.15
CA THR A 69 3.67 -7.97 -35.79
C THR A 69 4.87 -7.04 -35.53
N ASP A 70 4.63 -5.73 -35.53
CA ASP A 70 5.68 -4.74 -35.20
C ASP A 70 6.08 -4.84 -33.72
N ILE A 71 5.13 -5.15 -32.80
CA ILE A 71 5.39 -5.39 -31.38
C ILE A 71 6.19 -6.67 -31.17
N GLU A 72 5.84 -7.79 -31.84
CA GLU A 72 6.57 -9.05 -31.76
C GLU A 72 8.05 -8.91 -32.18
N HIS A 73 8.35 -8.12 -33.22
CA HIS A 73 9.71 -7.85 -33.64
C HIS A 73 10.50 -6.98 -32.67
N LEU A 74 9.84 -6.16 -31.87
CA LEU A 74 10.46 -5.29 -30.86
C LEU A 74 10.59 -5.96 -29.50
N ASP A 75 9.87 -7.05 -29.23
CA ASP A 75 9.89 -7.74 -27.94
C ASP A 75 11.22 -8.47 -27.75
N SER A 76 11.87 -8.20 -26.64
CA SER A 76 13.12 -8.87 -26.26
C SER A 76 12.91 -10.28 -25.70
N GLY A 77 11.66 -10.68 -25.42
CA GLY A 77 11.31 -11.89 -24.69
C GLY A 77 11.63 -11.83 -23.19
N TYR A 78 12.16 -10.71 -22.70
CA TYR A 78 12.44 -10.50 -21.27
C TYR A 78 11.30 -9.76 -20.59
N THR A 79 10.73 -10.39 -19.54
CA THR A 79 9.68 -9.77 -18.72
C THR A 79 10.30 -9.04 -17.52
N ALA A 80 10.10 -7.73 -17.47
CA ALA A 80 10.43 -6.92 -16.30
C ALA A 80 9.34 -7.04 -15.25
N ASN A 81 9.75 -7.13 -13.98
CA ASN A 81 8.87 -7.08 -12.82
C ASN A 81 9.58 -6.30 -11.71
N GLY A 82 8.94 -5.26 -11.18
CA GLY A 82 9.51 -4.47 -10.11
C GLY A 82 8.71 -3.22 -9.78
N ILE A 83 9.22 -2.46 -8.84
CA ILE A 83 8.57 -1.24 -8.35
C ILE A 83 8.91 -0.04 -9.24
N LEU A 84 7.89 0.70 -9.62
CA LEU A 84 8.06 1.93 -10.40
C LEU A 84 8.48 3.10 -9.50
N GLU A 85 9.52 3.80 -9.92
CA GLU A 85 9.87 5.13 -9.44
C GLU A 85 9.70 6.14 -10.57
N VAL A 86 8.79 7.10 -10.42
CA VAL A 86 8.57 8.19 -11.38
C VAL A 86 9.47 9.36 -11.03
N MET A 87 10.24 9.82 -12.01
CA MET A 87 11.17 10.94 -11.89
C MET A 87 10.46 12.28 -12.13
N GLN A 88 11.07 13.39 -11.71
CA GLN A 88 10.51 14.74 -11.84
C GLN A 88 10.22 15.12 -13.30
N ASP A 89 11.02 14.63 -14.25
CA ASP A 89 10.86 14.87 -15.69
C ASP A 89 9.71 14.04 -16.32
N GLY A 90 8.99 13.26 -15.52
CA GLY A 90 7.80 12.52 -15.93
C GLY A 90 8.07 11.15 -16.56
N PHE A 91 9.32 10.73 -16.75
CA PHE A 91 9.66 9.33 -17.04
C PHE A 91 9.87 8.54 -15.75
N GLY A 92 10.03 7.23 -15.82
CA GLY A 92 10.27 6.41 -14.64
C GLY A 92 11.21 5.24 -14.89
N PHE A 93 11.54 4.55 -13.80
CA PHE A 93 12.28 3.29 -13.82
C PHE A 93 11.59 2.23 -12.99
N ILE A 94 11.53 1.01 -13.50
CA ILE A 94 11.22 -0.16 -12.71
C ILE A 94 12.50 -0.56 -11.99
N ARG A 95 12.49 -0.48 -10.64
CA ARG A 95 13.59 -0.88 -9.77
C ARG A 95 13.44 -2.37 -9.45
N SER A 96 14.49 -3.11 -9.63
CA SER A 96 14.46 -4.57 -9.46
C SER A 96 14.87 -5.00 -8.05
N ASP A 97 15.76 -4.27 -7.39
CA ASP A 97 16.36 -4.66 -6.14
C ASP A 97 16.15 -3.64 -5.02
N ASN A 98 15.64 -4.10 -3.87
CA ASN A 98 15.55 -3.34 -2.63
C ASN A 98 15.07 -1.88 -2.79
N TYR A 99 14.24 -1.64 -3.82
CA TYR A 99 13.68 -0.32 -4.17
C TYR A 99 14.72 0.77 -4.52
N LEU A 100 15.98 0.38 -4.71
CA LEU A 100 17.07 1.28 -5.05
C LEU A 100 17.43 1.22 -6.55
N PRO A 101 18.06 2.28 -7.11
CA PRO A 101 18.58 2.25 -8.45
C PRO A 101 19.61 1.14 -8.66
N GLY A 102 19.50 0.43 -9.76
CA GLY A 102 20.38 -0.67 -10.14
C GLY A 102 20.72 -0.68 -11.63
N GLU A 103 21.64 -1.54 -12.02
CA GLU A 103 22.06 -1.71 -13.41
C GLU A 103 20.98 -2.36 -14.29
N ASN A 104 20.10 -3.14 -13.67
CA ASN A 104 19.02 -3.86 -14.32
C ASN A 104 17.69 -3.09 -14.35
N ASP A 105 17.72 -1.80 -14.03
CA ASP A 105 16.53 -0.96 -14.07
C ASP A 105 15.96 -0.88 -15.49
N VAL A 106 14.62 -0.84 -15.58
CA VAL A 106 13.91 -0.76 -16.86
C VAL A 106 13.25 0.61 -16.99
N TYR A 107 13.56 1.31 -18.07
CA TYR A 107 12.99 2.62 -18.36
C TYR A 107 11.50 2.52 -18.73
N VAL A 108 10.70 3.43 -18.16
CA VAL A 108 9.27 3.58 -18.45
C VAL A 108 9.01 4.97 -19.01
N SER A 109 8.40 5.02 -20.18
CA SER A 109 8.19 6.26 -20.91
C SER A 109 7.12 7.16 -20.26
N PRO A 110 7.22 8.50 -20.43
CA PRO A 110 6.18 9.43 -19.96
C PRO A 110 4.79 9.15 -20.56
N ALA A 111 4.76 8.62 -21.79
CA ALA A 111 3.51 8.26 -22.48
C ALA A 111 2.78 7.11 -21.77
N GLN A 112 3.53 6.07 -21.37
CA GLN A 112 2.98 4.94 -20.61
C GLN A 112 2.52 5.38 -19.21
N ILE A 113 3.32 6.21 -18.52
CA ILE A 113 2.97 6.74 -17.20
C ILE A 113 1.65 7.51 -17.25
N ARG A 114 1.49 8.41 -18.21
CA ARG A 114 0.25 9.18 -18.39
C ARG A 114 -0.92 8.30 -18.83
N ARG A 115 -0.71 7.40 -19.80
CA ARG A 115 -1.76 6.53 -20.35
C ARG A 115 -2.40 5.66 -19.27
N PHE A 116 -1.61 5.07 -18.39
CA PHE A 116 -2.07 4.13 -17.37
C PHE A 116 -2.20 4.76 -15.97
N GLY A 117 -1.99 6.07 -15.83
CA GLY A 117 -2.04 6.75 -14.53
C GLY A 117 -1.09 6.15 -13.50
N LEU A 118 0.12 5.76 -13.96
CA LEU A 118 1.13 5.11 -13.13
C LEU A 118 1.71 6.08 -12.11
N LYS A 119 2.05 5.56 -10.94
CA LYS A 119 2.60 6.36 -9.84
C LYS A 119 3.78 5.63 -9.21
N THR A 120 4.67 6.39 -8.58
CA THR A 120 5.71 5.79 -7.74
C THR A 120 5.09 4.85 -6.72
N GLY A 121 5.68 3.64 -6.59
CA GLY A 121 5.20 2.59 -5.70
C GLY A 121 4.31 1.54 -6.38
N ASP A 122 3.93 1.71 -7.66
CA ASP A 122 3.26 0.65 -8.42
C ASP A 122 4.25 -0.47 -8.76
N ILE A 123 3.84 -1.73 -8.61
CA ILE A 123 4.55 -2.87 -9.17
C ILE A 123 4.07 -3.06 -10.59
N LEU A 124 4.99 -2.99 -11.54
CA LEU A 124 4.73 -3.19 -12.95
C LEU A 124 5.29 -4.52 -13.41
N THR A 125 4.50 -5.26 -14.18
CA THR A 125 4.97 -6.41 -14.96
C THR A 125 4.70 -6.13 -16.43
N GLY A 126 5.69 -6.42 -17.28
CA GLY A 126 5.56 -6.22 -18.72
C GLY A 126 6.82 -6.59 -19.46
N ASN A 127 6.75 -6.74 -20.78
CA ASN A 127 7.91 -7.10 -21.57
C ASN A 127 8.74 -5.88 -21.94
N THR A 128 10.04 -6.09 -22.05
CA THR A 128 10.97 -5.05 -22.49
C THR A 128 11.20 -5.14 -23.98
N ARG A 129 11.53 -4.02 -24.62
CA ARG A 129 11.94 -4.02 -26.02
C ARG A 129 13.42 -4.43 -26.16
N VAL A 130 13.75 -4.93 -27.33
CA VAL A 130 15.16 -5.16 -27.71
C VAL A 130 15.96 -3.87 -27.54
N LYS A 131 17.07 -3.97 -26.82
CA LYS A 131 17.96 -2.83 -26.53
C LYS A 131 18.67 -2.38 -27.77
N THR A 132 18.60 -1.09 -28.07
CA THR A 132 19.35 -0.49 -29.19
C THR A 132 20.76 -0.13 -28.78
N GLN A 133 21.65 -0.07 -29.76
CA GLN A 133 23.08 0.24 -29.51
C GLN A 133 23.21 1.64 -28.89
N GLY A 134 23.87 1.75 -27.74
CA GLY A 134 24.04 2.99 -26.99
C GLY A 134 23.04 3.25 -25.85
N GLU A 135 21.99 2.44 -25.70
CA GLU A 135 21.07 2.56 -24.56
C GLU A 135 21.68 1.93 -23.30
N LYS A 136 21.66 2.68 -22.19
CA LYS A 136 22.15 2.19 -20.89
C LYS A 136 21.16 1.21 -20.27
N PHE A 137 19.87 1.51 -20.33
CA PHE A 137 18.79 0.72 -19.73
C PHE A 137 17.88 0.10 -20.80
N SER A 138 17.32 -1.07 -20.52
CA SER A 138 16.21 -1.61 -21.31
C SER A 138 14.96 -0.73 -21.14
N ALA A 139 14.08 -0.69 -22.12
CA ALA A 139 12.83 0.06 -22.04
C ALA A 139 11.63 -0.87 -22.00
N LEU A 140 10.62 -0.53 -21.21
CA LEU A 140 9.35 -1.24 -21.15
C LEU A 140 8.61 -1.09 -22.50
N LEU A 141 8.29 -2.21 -23.13
CA LEU A 141 7.56 -2.24 -24.40
C LEU A 141 6.05 -2.06 -24.15
N TYR A 142 5.49 -2.87 -23.26
CA TYR A 142 4.09 -2.76 -22.83
C TYR A 142 3.91 -3.18 -21.38
N VAL A 143 2.82 -2.72 -20.76
CA VAL A 143 2.44 -3.05 -19.39
C VAL A 143 1.44 -4.19 -19.41
N SER A 144 1.79 -5.33 -18.82
CA SER A 144 0.91 -6.50 -18.68
C SER A 144 0.03 -6.38 -17.43
N THR A 145 0.64 -6.05 -16.28
CA THR A 145 -0.10 -5.85 -15.03
C THR A 145 0.43 -4.66 -14.23
N ILE A 146 -0.45 -4.08 -13.44
CA ILE A 146 -0.16 -3.03 -12.44
C ILE A 146 -0.64 -3.54 -11.10
N ASN A 147 0.27 -3.73 -10.14
CA ASN A 147 -0.03 -4.32 -8.81
C ASN A 147 -0.76 -5.69 -8.89
N GLY A 148 -0.43 -6.51 -9.90
CA GLY A 148 -1.06 -7.79 -10.16
C GLY A 148 -2.43 -7.73 -10.85
N LEU A 149 -2.98 -6.53 -11.11
CA LEU A 149 -4.27 -6.31 -11.78
C LEU A 149 -4.06 -5.95 -13.25
N ARG A 150 -5.09 -6.20 -14.08
CA ARG A 150 -5.10 -5.70 -15.46
C ARG A 150 -5.07 -4.17 -15.48
N PRO A 151 -4.38 -3.52 -16.42
CA PRO A 151 -4.25 -2.06 -16.44
C PRO A 151 -5.59 -1.32 -16.36
N ALA A 152 -6.61 -1.79 -17.07
CA ALA A 152 -7.95 -1.19 -17.07
C ALA A 152 -8.67 -1.25 -15.71
N GLU A 153 -8.36 -2.24 -14.88
CA GLU A 153 -8.87 -2.36 -13.51
C GLU A 153 -8.06 -1.51 -12.55
N ALA A 154 -6.73 -1.54 -12.67
CA ALA A 154 -5.84 -0.76 -11.83
C ALA A 154 -6.05 0.76 -11.94
N MET A 155 -6.43 1.24 -13.12
CA MET A 155 -6.71 2.68 -13.35
C MET A 155 -7.96 3.19 -12.63
N LYS A 156 -8.88 2.34 -12.20
CA LYS A 156 -10.14 2.74 -11.52
C LYS A 156 -9.94 3.12 -10.05
N ARG A 157 -8.74 2.96 -9.51
CA ARG A 157 -8.43 3.26 -8.11
C ARG A 157 -8.59 4.74 -7.79
N LYS A 158 -9.07 5.04 -6.57
CA LYS A 158 -9.02 6.39 -5.99
C LYS A 158 -7.61 6.69 -5.49
N ASN A 159 -7.24 7.98 -5.44
CA ASN A 159 -5.99 8.35 -4.79
C ASN A 159 -6.09 8.12 -3.28
N PHE A 160 -4.96 7.78 -2.67
CA PHE A 160 -4.87 7.56 -1.22
C PHE A 160 -5.37 8.77 -0.41
N GLU A 161 -5.08 9.98 -0.88
CA GLU A 161 -5.45 11.23 -0.25
C GLU A 161 -6.96 11.52 -0.32
N ASP A 162 -7.67 10.92 -1.29
CA ASP A 162 -9.12 11.08 -1.49
C ASP A 162 -9.95 10.06 -0.69
N LEU A 163 -9.28 9.08 -0.03
CA LEU A 163 -9.95 8.10 0.82
C LEU A 163 -10.31 8.68 2.19
N THR A 164 -11.45 8.27 2.74
CA THR A 164 -11.97 8.80 4.01
C THR A 164 -11.37 8.07 5.22
N PRO A 165 -10.53 8.74 6.04
CA PRO A 165 -9.95 8.09 7.22
C PRO A 165 -10.98 7.89 8.33
N ILE A 166 -10.92 6.72 8.97
CA ILE A 166 -11.71 6.37 10.15
C ILE A 166 -10.81 5.83 11.27
N PHE A 167 -11.33 5.77 12.50
CA PHE A 167 -10.60 5.14 13.60
C PHE A 167 -10.37 3.65 13.33
N PRO A 168 -9.24 3.09 13.80
CA PRO A 168 -9.03 1.65 13.83
C PRO A 168 -10.17 0.96 14.59
N ASN A 169 -10.95 0.10 13.92
CA ASN A 169 -12.10 -0.59 14.46
C ASN A 169 -12.13 -2.10 14.14
N LYS A 170 -11.07 -2.57 13.46
CA LYS A 170 -10.85 -4.00 13.20
C LYS A 170 -9.51 -4.38 13.83
N ARG A 171 -9.57 -5.21 14.88
CA ARG A 171 -8.37 -5.66 15.59
C ARG A 171 -7.58 -6.66 14.76
N ILE A 172 -6.28 -6.49 14.76
CA ILE A 172 -5.30 -7.47 14.27
C ILE A 172 -4.94 -8.33 15.47
N ARG A 173 -5.32 -9.61 15.45
CA ARG A 173 -5.05 -10.53 16.55
C ARG A 173 -3.59 -10.96 16.56
N LEU A 174 -2.91 -10.74 17.67
CA LEU A 174 -1.53 -11.22 17.87
C LEU A 174 -1.50 -12.55 18.62
N GLU A 175 -2.53 -12.84 19.40
CA GLU A 175 -2.67 -14.13 20.04
C GLU A 175 -3.12 -15.19 19.03
N ASN A 176 -2.27 -16.17 18.83
CA ASN A 176 -2.51 -17.36 17.99
C ASN A 176 -2.15 -18.61 18.80
N SER A 177 -2.47 -19.80 18.29
CA SER A 177 -2.04 -21.06 18.90
C SER A 177 -0.51 -21.11 19.02
N GLY A 178 0.02 -21.20 20.24
CA GLY A 178 1.44 -21.21 20.53
C GLY A 178 2.11 -19.81 20.60
N SER A 179 1.33 -18.75 20.68
CA SER A 179 1.86 -17.39 20.86
C SER A 179 2.63 -17.24 22.15
N SER A 180 3.69 -16.43 22.10
CA SER A 180 4.46 -16.05 23.28
C SER A 180 3.64 -15.19 24.25
N THR A 181 4.10 -15.12 25.52
CA THR A 181 3.51 -14.24 26.51
C THR A 181 3.55 -12.77 26.05
N ALA A 182 4.57 -12.36 25.30
CA ALA A 182 4.68 -11.00 24.76
C ALA A 182 3.51 -10.68 23.82
N MET A 183 3.20 -11.59 22.88
CA MET A 183 2.08 -11.40 21.94
C MET A 183 0.73 -11.39 22.65
N ARG A 184 0.55 -12.23 23.67
CA ARG A 184 -0.66 -12.25 24.50
C ARG A 184 -0.86 -10.95 25.28
N ILE A 185 0.21 -10.43 25.89
CA ILE A 185 0.19 -9.15 26.61
C ILE A 185 -0.13 -8.01 25.62
N MET A 186 0.58 -7.94 24.53
CA MET A 186 0.40 -6.90 23.52
C MET A 186 -1.02 -6.89 22.96
N ASP A 187 -1.57 -8.08 22.71
CA ASP A 187 -2.94 -8.24 22.18
C ASP A 187 -4.02 -7.68 23.12
N LEU A 188 -3.83 -7.75 24.44
CA LEU A 188 -4.77 -7.21 25.41
C LEU A 188 -4.46 -5.78 25.86
N VAL A 189 -3.20 -5.49 26.18
CA VAL A 189 -2.79 -4.23 26.82
C VAL A 189 -2.61 -3.11 25.82
N SER A 190 -2.09 -3.42 24.63
CA SER A 190 -1.85 -2.47 23.55
C SER A 190 -2.34 -3.05 22.22
N PRO A 191 -3.67 -3.30 22.10
CA PRO A 191 -4.22 -3.92 20.90
C PRO A 191 -3.94 -3.08 19.66
N ILE A 192 -3.63 -3.76 18.55
CA ILE A 192 -3.39 -3.14 17.25
C ILE A 192 -4.65 -3.29 16.40
N GLY A 193 -5.14 -2.18 15.87
CA GLY A 193 -6.21 -2.19 14.87
C GLY A 193 -5.68 -1.85 13.48
N LYS A 194 -6.41 -2.30 12.44
CA LYS A 194 -6.14 -1.91 11.05
C LYS A 194 -6.19 -0.38 10.93
N GLY A 195 -5.08 0.22 10.48
CA GLY A 195 -4.91 1.68 10.45
C GLY A 195 -4.25 2.29 11.68
N GLN A 196 -3.71 1.48 12.60
CA GLN A 196 -3.05 1.94 13.81
C GLN A 196 -1.73 2.66 13.51
N ARG A 197 -1.44 3.73 14.28
CA ARG A 197 -0.13 4.37 14.38
C ARG A 197 0.49 3.97 15.71
N GLY A 198 1.21 2.85 15.70
CA GLY A 198 1.79 2.27 16.93
C GLY A 198 3.28 2.56 17.05
N MET A 199 3.71 2.77 18.30
CA MET A 199 5.14 2.84 18.64
C MET A 199 5.52 1.76 19.64
N ILE A 200 6.64 1.08 19.36
CA ILE A 200 7.35 0.24 20.32
C ILE A 200 8.53 1.07 20.83
N VAL A 201 8.40 1.58 22.05
CA VAL A 201 9.40 2.43 22.68
C VAL A 201 10.38 1.53 23.43
N SER A 202 11.65 1.55 23.05
CA SER A 202 12.62 0.58 23.53
C SER A 202 13.96 1.22 23.93
N PRO A 203 14.43 0.99 25.12
CA PRO A 203 15.83 1.18 25.44
C PRO A 203 16.70 0.13 24.71
N PRO A 204 18.01 0.38 24.57
CA PRO A 204 18.92 -0.60 23.96
C PRO A 204 18.86 -1.96 24.65
N LYS A 205 18.94 -3.06 23.89
CA LYS A 205 18.98 -4.47 24.35
C LYS A 205 17.72 -4.99 25.07
N ALA A 206 16.57 -4.29 24.98
CA ALA A 206 15.33 -4.71 25.64
C ALA A 206 14.49 -5.74 24.86
N GLY A 207 15.01 -6.31 23.78
CA GLY A 207 14.33 -7.33 22.99
C GLY A 207 13.46 -6.78 21.84
N LYS A 208 13.71 -5.53 21.39
CA LYS A 208 13.00 -4.83 20.32
C LYS A 208 12.85 -5.69 19.04
N THR A 209 13.97 -6.19 18.51
CA THR A 209 14.01 -6.96 17.24
C THR A 209 13.25 -8.29 17.36
N THR A 210 13.39 -8.98 18.49
CA THR A 210 12.63 -10.21 18.77
C THR A 210 11.15 -9.95 18.79
N LEU A 211 10.71 -8.88 19.45
CA LEU A 211 9.31 -8.51 19.52
C LEU A 211 8.74 -8.16 18.14
N LEU A 212 9.47 -7.41 17.30
CA LEU A 212 9.06 -7.14 15.93
C LEU A 212 8.91 -8.41 15.08
N LYS A 213 9.84 -9.36 15.22
CA LYS A 213 9.74 -10.66 14.53
C LYS A 213 8.51 -11.44 14.98
N GLU A 214 8.22 -11.48 16.27
CA GLU A 214 7.04 -12.15 16.80
C GLU A 214 5.72 -11.49 16.31
N VAL A 215 5.68 -10.17 16.25
CA VAL A 215 4.53 -9.42 15.68
C VAL A 215 4.36 -9.80 14.21
N ALA A 216 5.43 -9.77 13.41
CA ALA A 216 5.37 -10.13 11.99
C ALA A 216 4.81 -11.54 11.77
N LEU A 217 5.35 -12.52 12.49
CA LEU A 217 4.90 -13.92 12.42
C LEU A 217 3.45 -14.11 12.90
N SER A 218 3.04 -13.34 13.93
CA SER A 218 1.66 -13.38 14.42
C SER A 218 0.69 -12.80 13.40
N VAL A 219 1.04 -11.68 12.77
CA VAL A 219 0.24 -11.03 11.72
C VAL A 219 0.11 -11.93 10.49
N GLN A 220 1.19 -12.59 10.05
CA GLN A 220 1.13 -13.53 8.94
C GLN A 220 0.14 -14.68 9.19
N LYS A 221 0.04 -15.15 10.44
CA LYS A 221 -0.89 -16.22 10.82
C LYS A 221 -2.33 -15.73 10.93
N SER A 222 -2.56 -14.57 11.51
CA SER A 222 -3.90 -14.03 11.77
C SER A 222 -4.51 -13.32 10.55
N GLU A 223 -3.68 -12.69 9.72
CA GLU A 223 -4.09 -11.88 8.58
C GLU A 223 -3.31 -12.30 7.31
N PRO A 224 -3.51 -13.51 6.76
CA PRO A 224 -2.69 -14.06 5.67
C PRO A 224 -2.78 -13.25 4.37
N HIS A 225 -3.79 -12.40 4.21
CA HIS A 225 -3.97 -11.53 3.04
C HIS A 225 -3.39 -10.11 3.25
N MET A 226 -2.92 -9.79 4.46
CA MET A 226 -2.31 -8.49 4.74
C MET A 226 -0.92 -8.41 4.12
N HIS A 227 -0.63 -7.30 3.43
CA HIS A 227 0.72 -7.03 2.95
C HIS A 227 1.58 -6.53 4.10
N LEU A 228 2.68 -7.22 4.35
CA LEU A 228 3.64 -6.91 5.41
C LEU A 228 4.92 -6.35 4.79
N LEU A 229 5.16 -5.06 5.01
CA LEU A 229 6.37 -4.37 4.59
C LEU A 229 7.26 -4.15 5.80
N ILE A 230 8.42 -4.79 5.84
CA ILE A 230 9.40 -4.64 6.92
C ILE A 230 10.49 -3.70 6.43
N LEU A 231 10.59 -2.53 7.07
CA LEU A 231 11.54 -1.49 6.72
C LEU A 231 12.59 -1.34 7.80
N LEU A 232 13.84 -1.70 7.47
CA LEU A 232 14.99 -1.65 8.36
C LEU A 232 15.89 -0.48 7.95
N ILE A 233 16.03 0.52 8.81
CA ILE A 233 16.82 1.73 8.56
C ILE A 233 18.00 1.81 9.50
N ASP A 234 19.20 1.92 8.91
CA ASP A 234 20.48 2.05 9.66
C ASP A 234 20.67 0.87 10.63
N GLU A 235 20.18 -0.33 10.26
CA GLU A 235 20.36 -1.57 11.01
C GLU A 235 21.59 -2.36 10.54
N ARG A 236 21.99 -3.34 11.31
CA ARG A 236 23.17 -4.15 11.01
C ARG A 236 22.87 -5.19 9.93
N PRO A 237 23.80 -5.49 9.01
CA PRO A 237 23.60 -6.51 7.96
C PRO A 237 23.18 -7.87 8.52
N GLU A 238 23.77 -8.31 9.66
CA GLU A 238 23.39 -9.56 10.31
C GLU A 238 21.96 -9.57 10.84
N GLU A 239 21.43 -8.44 11.34
CA GLU A 239 20.03 -8.31 11.78
C GLU A 239 19.06 -8.32 10.60
N VAL A 240 19.47 -7.73 9.47
CA VAL A 240 18.72 -7.78 8.21
C VAL A 240 18.60 -9.21 7.71
N THR A 241 19.70 -9.97 7.70
CA THR A 241 19.72 -11.38 7.27
C THR A 241 18.81 -12.22 8.16
N ASP A 242 18.94 -12.07 9.49
CA ASP A 242 18.14 -12.82 10.47
C ASP A 242 16.61 -12.57 10.30
N ILE A 243 16.21 -11.35 9.97
CA ILE A 243 14.81 -11.02 9.69
C ILE A 243 14.35 -11.62 8.35
N LYS A 244 15.16 -11.52 7.29
CA LYS A 244 14.84 -12.10 5.98
C LYS A 244 14.68 -13.63 6.02
N GLU A 245 15.50 -14.30 6.80
CA GLU A 245 15.42 -15.76 6.97
C GLU A 245 14.22 -16.16 7.84
N ALA A 246 13.91 -15.39 8.88
CA ALA A 246 12.84 -15.70 9.80
C ALA A 246 11.44 -15.40 9.25
N ILE A 247 11.31 -14.40 8.36
CA ILE A 247 10.03 -13.90 7.91
C ILE A 247 10.00 -13.87 6.37
N SER A 248 9.25 -14.78 5.79
CA SER A 248 9.09 -14.90 4.34
C SER A 248 7.64 -15.25 3.99
N GLY A 249 7.18 -14.87 2.80
CA GLY A 249 5.84 -15.19 2.34
C GLY A 249 5.45 -14.37 1.10
N PRO A 250 4.34 -14.74 0.44
CA PRO A 250 3.93 -14.12 -0.82
C PRO A 250 3.55 -12.62 -0.68
N ASN A 251 3.11 -12.21 0.52
CA ASN A 251 2.70 -10.84 0.83
C ASN A 251 3.71 -10.15 1.78
N VAL A 252 4.96 -10.62 1.82
CA VAL A 252 6.01 -10.06 2.68
C VAL A 252 7.12 -9.50 1.85
N GLU A 253 7.48 -8.25 2.14
CA GLU A 253 8.63 -7.58 1.53
C GLU A 253 9.54 -7.04 2.64
N VAL A 254 10.82 -7.41 2.64
CA VAL A 254 11.83 -6.90 3.58
C VAL A 254 12.74 -5.95 2.84
N ILE A 255 12.60 -4.67 3.12
CA ILE A 255 13.34 -3.56 2.52
C ILE A 255 14.28 -2.99 3.58
N HIS A 256 15.50 -2.70 3.22
CA HIS A 256 16.51 -2.25 4.17
C HIS A 256 17.46 -1.23 3.59
N SER A 257 18.08 -0.50 4.48
CA SER A 257 19.27 0.31 4.22
C SER A 257 20.13 0.24 5.47
N THR A 258 21.29 -0.40 5.33
CA THR A 258 22.17 -0.74 6.44
C THR A 258 23.03 0.46 6.89
N PHE A 259 23.65 0.38 8.07
CA PHE A 259 24.36 1.48 8.70
C PHE A 259 25.58 2.00 7.91
N ASP A 260 26.08 1.19 6.98
CA ASP A 260 27.18 1.53 6.08
C ASP A 260 26.74 2.28 4.80
N GLU A 261 25.42 2.44 4.59
CA GLU A 261 24.86 3.18 3.48
C GLU A 261 24.71 4.68 3.80
N LEU A 262 24.60 5.48 2.74
CA LEU A 262 24.41 6.93 2.86
C LEU A 262 23.00 7.29 3.39
N PRO A 263 22.86 8.41 4.11
CA PRO A 263 21.57 8.89 4.62
C PRO A 263 20.51 9.08 3.50
N GLU A 264 20.93 9.44 2.30
CA GLU A 264 20.07 9.56 1.11
C GLU A 264 19.42 8.23 0.72
N HIS A 265 20.11 7.10 0.93
CA HIS A 265 19.55 5.77 0.71
C HIS A 265 18.45 5.46 1.73
N HIS A 266 18.68 5.76 3.02
CA HIS A 266 17.67 5.62 4.09
C HIS A 266 16.39 6.41 3.76
N LYS A 267 16.56 7.65 3.32
CA LYS A 267 15.45 8.50 2.85
C LYS A 267 14.72 7.83 1.70
N ARG A 268 15.45 7.44 0.64
CA ARG A 268 14.87 6.93 -0.61
C ARG A 268 14.07 5.65 -0.39
N VAL A 269 14.62 4.66 0.31
CA VAL A 269 13.89 3.42 0.60
C VAL A 269 12.62 3.70 1.43
N SER A 270 12.66 4.63 2.38
CA SER A 270 11.49 4.99 3.17
C SER A 270 10.40 5.64 2.31
N GLU A 271 10.76 6.53 1.40
CA GLU A 271 9.84 7.18 0.45
C GLU A 271 9.22 6.15 -0.52
N MET A 272 9.99 5.19 -0.98
CA MET A 272 9.50 4.11 -1.85
C MET A 272 8.55 3.15 -1.10
N VAL A 273 8.86 2.78 0.14
CA VAL A 273 8.01 1.90 0.96
C VAL A 273 6.65 2.56 1.25
N ILE A 274 6.63 3.82 1.64
CA ILE A 274 5.36 4.50 1.90
C ILE A 274 4.56 4.72 0.60
N ALA A 275 5.23 4.96 -0.53
CA ALA A 275 4.58 5.02 -1.83
C ALA A 275 3.96 3.65 -2.18
N ARG A 276 4.69 2.55 -2.02
CA ARG A 276 4.21 1.18 -2.24
C ARG A 276 2.98 0.88 -1.37
N ALA A 277 3.06 1.15 -0.08
CA ALA A 277 1.94 0.95 0.85
C ALA A 277 0.68 1.70 0.41
N LYS A 278 0.81 2.96 0.01
CA LYS A 278 -0.31 3.75 -0.51
C LYS A 278 -0.93 3.13 -1.76
N ARG A 279 -0.11 2.62 -2.69
CA ARG A 279 -0.64 1.94 -3.92
C ARG A 279 -1.46 0.71 -3.58
N LEU A 280 -1.02 -0.10 -2.62
CA LEU A 280 -1.78 -1.26 -2.16
C LEU A 280 -3.12 -0.85 -1.53
N VAL A 281 -3.12 0.17 -0.67
CA VAL A 281 -4.35 0.69 -0.04
C VAL A 281 -5.32 1.28 -1.05
N GLU A 282 -4.84 1.95 -2.11
CA GLU A 282 -5.67 2.45 -3.22
C GLU A 282 -6.44 1.33 -3.93
N HIS A 283 -5.93 0.10 -3.87
CA HIS A 283 -6.60 -1.13 -4.35
C HIS A 283 -7.41 -1.86 -3.27
N GLY A 284 -7.68 -1.21 -2.14
CA GLY A 284 -8.48 -1.79 -1.05
C GLY A 284 -7.75 -2.85 -0.22
N GLN A 285 -6.42 -2.96 -0.33
CA GLN A 285 -5.62 -3.92 0.43
C GLN A 285 -5.31 -3.41 1.84
N ASP A 286 -5.20 -4.34 2.78
CA ASP A 286 -4.71 -4.06 4.12
C ASP A 286 -3.19 -4.20 4.14
N VAL A 287 -2.50 -3.19 4.66
CA VAL A 287 -1.03 -3.12 4.68
C VAL A 287 -0.55 -2.84 6.10
N MET A 288 0.49 -3.54 6.52
CA MET A 288 1.23 -3.21 7.74
C MET A 288 2.69 -2.91 7.40
N ILE A 289 3.17 -1.77 7.87
CA ILE A 289 4.60 -1.45 7.85
C ILE A 289 5.16 -1.67 9.26
N LEU A 290 6.19 -2.49 9.37
CA LEU A 290 7.03 -2.61 10.55
C LEU A 290 8.32 -1.82 10.29
N LEU A 291 8.50 -0.70 11.00
CA LEU A 291 9.66 0.18 10.82
C LEU A 291 10.63 0.06 11.98
N ASP A 292 11.83 -0.35 11.71
CA ASP A 292 12.95 -0.34 12.65
C ASP A 292 14.09 0.54 12.12
N SER A 293 14.26 1.79 12.57
CA SER A 293 13.47 2.53 13.56
C SER A 293 13.11 3.96 13.06
N ILE A 294 12.07 4.54 13.61
CA ILE A 294 11.68 5.94 13.32
C ILE A 294 12.76 6.92 13.84
N THR A 295 13.46 6.58 14.91
CA THR A 295 14.56 7.38 15.47
C THR A 295 15.70 7.51 14.46
N ARG A 296 16.14 6.38 13.89
CA ARG A 296 17.22 6.36 12.90
C ARG A 296 16.81 7.02 11.59
N LEU A 297 15.57 6.83 11.17
CA LEU A 297 15.02 7.53 10.01
C LEU A 297 15.05 9.05 10.22
N SER A 298 14.65 9.53 11.40
CA SER A 298 14.68 10.96 11.72
C SER A 298 16.11 11.52 11.77
N ARG A 299 17.07 10.73 12.27
CA ARG A 299 18.51 11.08 12.24
C ARG A 299 19.02 11.21 10.81
N ALA A 300 18.65 10.27 9.91
CA ALA A 300 19.04 10.34 8.49
C ALA A 300 18.50 11.60 7.82
N TYR A 301 17.23 11.94 8.06
CA TYR A 301 16.67 13.19 7.54
C TYR A 301 17.38 14.42 8.12
N ASN A 302 17.81 14.40 9.40
CA ASN A 302 18.54 15.52 10.02
C ASN A 302 19.90 15.79 9.36
N LEU A 303 20.52 14.77 8.75
CA LEU A 303 21.77 14.92 8.00
C LEU A 303 21.57 15.48 6.58
N ILE A 304 20.40 15.28 5.99
CA ILE A 304 20.14 15.60 4.58
C ILE A 304 19.43 16.96 4.43
N VAL A 305 18.57 17.32 5.38
CA VAL A 305 17.73 18.52 5.27
C VAL A 305 18.60 19.77 5.41
N PRO A 306 18.44 20.77 4.51
CA PRO A 306 19.09 22.05 4.67
C PRO A 306 18.74 22.67 6.05
N PRO A 307 19.72 23.26 6.77
CA PRO A 307 19.47 23.85 8.07
C PRO A 307 18.38 24.92 8.04
N SER A 308 17.35 24.77 8.88
CA SER A 308 16.26 25.76 9.00
C SER A 308 16.64 27.01 9.79
N GLY A 309 17.83 27.03 10.42
CA GLY A 309 18.27 28.06 11.34
C GLY A 309 17.66 27.93 12.76
N ARG A 310 16.86 26.89 13.00
CA ARG A 310 16.32 26.54 14.32
C ARG A 310 16.82 25.16 14.73
N THR A 311 17.12 24.97 15.99
CA THR A 311 17.61 23.69 16.50
C THR A 311 16.85 23.35 17.78
N LEU A 312 16.27 22.16 17.82
CA LEU A 312 15.70 21.55 19.01
C LEU A 312 16.83 21.00 19.91
N SER A 313 16.48 20.63 21.14
CA SER A 313 17.42 19.98 22.05
C SER A 313 18.05 18.75 21.39
N GLY A 314 19.34 18.51 21.64
CA GLY A 314 20.08 17.39 21.03
C GLY A 314 20.54 17.60 19.60
N GLY A 315 20.43 18.81 19.02
CA GLY A 315 20.94 19.11 17.68
C GLY A 315 19.98 18.70 16.54
N LEU A 316 18.70 18.50 16.83
CA LEU A 316 17.69 18.12 15.84
C LEU A 316 17.08 19.37 15.17
N ASP A 317 17.14 19.44 13.86
CA ASP A 317 16.42 20.48 13.09
C ASP A 317 14.93 20.11 12.99
N PRO A 318 13.99 21.04 13.32
CA PRO A 318 12.56 20.79 13.19
C PRO A 318 12.12 20.35 11.77
N ALA A 319 12.82 20.83 10.74
CA ALA A 319 12.53 20.46 9.36
C ALA A 319 12.79 18.97 9.07
N ALA A 320 13.74 18.36 9.78
CA ALA A 320 14.06 16.95 9.67
C ALA A 320 12.92 16.01 10.09
N LEU A 321 12.01 16.49 10.94
CA LEU A 321 10.88 15.71 11.44
C LEU A 321 9.70 15.68 10.46
N TYR A 322 9.64 16.59 9.50
CA TYR A 322 8.46 16.74 8.64
C TYR A 322 8.15 15.48 7.83
N SER A 323 9.14 14.95 7.11
CA SER A 323 8.96 13.75 6.28
C SER A 323 8.72 12.48 7.11
N PRO A 324 9.47 12.19 8.17
CA PRO A 324 9.17 11.08 9.07
C PRO A 324 7.78 11.18 9.74
N LYS A 325 7.32 12.39 10.12
CA LYS A 325 5.96 12.58 10.63
C LYS A 325 4.90 12.33 9.56
N ARG A 326 5.12 12.74 8.32
CA ARG A 326 4.22 12.41 7.20
C ARG A 326 4.20 10.91 6.93
N PHE A 327 5.33 10.24 6.98
CA PHE A 327 5.43 8.79 6.86
C PHE A 327 4.57 8.10 7.92
N PHE A 328 4.83 8.36 9.19
CA PHE A 328 4.11 7.75 10.32
C PHE A 328 2.62 8.17 10.35
N GLY A 329 2.32 9.42 10.05
CA GLY A 329 0.98 9.98 9.98
C GLY A 329 0.14 9.46 8.81
N ALA A 330 0.73 8.78 7.83
CA ALA A 330 0.00 8.15 6.73
C ALA A 330 -0.84 6.94 7.19
N ALA A 331 -0.50 6.33 8.34
CA ALA A 331 -1.25 5.21 8.89
C ALA A 331 -2.69 5.62 9.23
N ARG A 332 -3.66 4.95 8.60
CA ARG A 332 -5.10 5.17 8.78
C ARG A 332 -5.91 3.99 8.24
N ASN A 333 -7.08 3.79 8.82
CA ASN A 333 -8.09 2.89 8.29
C ASN A 333 -9.00 3.67 7.34
N MET A 334 -9.46 3.06 6.24
CA MET A 334 -10.26 3.73 5.21
C MET A 334 -11.70 3.21 5.21
N ARG A 335 -12.66 4.13 5.09
CA ARG A 335 -14.08 3.79 4.99
C ARG A 335 -14.40 2.98 3.73
N GLU A 336 -13.75 3.30 2.64
CA GLU A 336 -13.94 2.67 1.32
C GLU A 336 -13.35 1.26 1.25
N GLY A 337 -12.52 0.89 2.19
CA GLY A 337 -11.78 -0.37 2.24
C GLY A 337 -10.27 -0.16 2.17
N GLY A 338 -9.54 -1.16 2.63
CA GLY A 338 -8.10 -1.09 2.81
C GLY A 338 -7.69 -0.31 4.06
N SER A 339 -6.48 -0.58 4.52
CA SER A 339 -5.90 0.12 5.67
C SER A 339 -4.38 0.18 5.58
N LEU A 340 -3.80 1.22 6.14
CA LEU A 340 -2.36 1.31 6.37
C LEU A 340 -2.10 1.37 7.87
N THR A 341 -1.51 0.31 8.40
CA THR A 341 -1.04 0.20 9.79
C THR A 341 0.47 0.42 9.82
N ILE A 342 0.97 1.24 10.72
CA ILE A 342 2.42 1.42 10.90
C ILE A 342 2.75 1.17 12.37
N LEU A 343 3.65 0.22 12.59
CA LEU A 343 4.26 -0.05 13.89
C LEU A 343 5.73 0.28 13.79
N ALA A 344 6.14 1.36 14.44
CA ALA A 344 7.51 1.86 14.40
C ALA A 344 8.20 1.69 15.74
N THR A 345 9.48 1.30 15.74
CA THR A 345 10.27 1.33 16.94
C THR A 345 10.83 2.73 17.17
N ALA A 346 10.82 3.18 18.42
CA ALA A 346 11.45 4.41 18.88
C ALA A 346 12.50 4.09 19.93
N LEU A 347 13.71 4.62 19.78
CA LEU A 347 14.81 4.42 20.70
C LEU A 347 14.77 5.48 21.81
N VAL A 348 14.92 5.04 23.06
CA VAL A 348 14.99 5.88 24.25
C VAL A 348 16.15 5.42 25.15
N ASP A 349 16.54 6.23 26.11
CA ASP A 349 17.63 5.90 27.09
C ASP A 349 18.94 5.47 26.40
N THR A 350 19.23 6.01 25.22
CA THR A 350 20.46 5.73 24.48
C THR A 350 21.64 6.58 24.94
N GLY A 351 21.41 7.57 25.82
CA GLY A 351 22.32 8.62 26.13
C GLY A 351 22.35 9.79 25.15
N SER A 352 21.58 9.71 24.05
CA SER A 352 21.44 10.78 23.07
C SER A 352 20.20 11.60 23.33
N LYS A 353 20.34 12.89 23.62
CA LYS A 353 19.20 13.82 23.78
C LYS A 353 18.36 13.93 22.51
N MET A 354 18.95 13.70 21.34
CA MET A 354 18.22 13.73 20.08
C MET A 354 17.15 12.62 20.03
N ASP A 355 17.46 11.43 20.52
CA ASP A 355 16.52 10.29 20.50
C ASP A 355 15.31 10.55 21.40
N ASP A 356 15.55 11.14 22.56
CA ASP A 356 14.47 11.51 23.48
C ASP A 356 13.55 12.57 22.86
N VAL A 357 14.13 13.56 22.17
CA VAL A 357 13.35 14.59 21.45
C VAL A 357 12.55 13.94 20.30
N VAL A 358 13.15 13.05 19.53
CA VAL A 358 12.42 12.32 18.47
C VAL A 358 11.24 11.57 19.06
N TYR A 359 11.43 10.81 20.13
CA TYR A 359 10.35 10.09 20.80
C TYR A 359 9.21 11.02 21.22
N GLU A 360 9.50 12.11 21.93
CA GLU A 360 8.46 13.07 22.38
C GLU A 360 7.71 13.71 21.21
N GLU A 361 8.40 14.02 20.11
CA GLU A 361 7.79 14.60 18.90
C GLU A 361 6.85 13.62 18.16
N PHE A 362 7.09 12.31 18.25
CA PHE A 362 6.25 11.28 17.64
C PHE A 362 5.14 10.78 18.56
N LYS A 363 5.29 10.88 19.87
CA LYS A 363 4.31 10.47 20.89
C LYS A 363 2.93 11.13 20.65
N GLY A 364 2.93 12.40 20.28
CA GLY A 364 1.70 13.13 19.93
C GLY A 364 1.03 12.65 18.64
N THR A 365 1.78 12.07 17.71
CA THR A 365 1.28 11.58 16.42
C THR A 365 0.73 10.15 16.52
N GLY A 366 1.32 9.33 17.40
CA GLY A 366 0.90 7.97 17.68
C GLY A 366 -0.46 7.86 18.38
N ASN A 367 -1.09 6.71 18.25
CA ASN A 367 -2.32 6.35 18.96
C ASN A 367 -2.25 4.98 19.63
N MET A 368 -1.07 4.39 19.72
CA MET A 368 -0.75 3.17 20.43
C MET A 368 0.72 3.22 20.84
N GLU A 369 1.02 2.88 22.08
CA GLU A 369 2.37 2.78 22.60
C GLU A 369 2.55 1.46 23.35
N LEU A 370 3.66 0.77 23.08
CA LEU A 370 4.17 -0.35 23.83
C LEU A 370 5.54 0.03 24.35
N ILE A 371 5.68 0.17 25.66
CA ILE A 371 6.90 0.66 26.30
C ILE A 371 7.66 -0.52 26.88
N LEU A 372 8.93 -0.67 26.48
CA LEU A 372 9.85 -1.63 27.08
C LEU A 372 10.64 -0.95 28.21
N ASP A 373 10.79 -1.63 29.35
CA ASP A 373 11.43 -1.10 30.54
C ASP A 373 12.85 -1.65 30.67
N ARG A 374 13.81 -0.72 30.91
CA ARG A 374 15.22 -1.07 31.08
C ARG A 374 15.50 -1.86 32.34
N LYS A 375 14.82 -1.56 33.46
CA LYS A 375 15.02 -2.25 34.73
C LYS A 375 14.58 -3.70 34.68
N LEU A 376 13.46 -3.97 34.00
CA LEU A 376 12.99 -5.34 33.74
C LEU A 376 14.03 -6.12 32.93
N GLN A 377 14.57 -5.51 31.89
CA GLN A 377 15.61 -6.12 31.06
C GLN A 377 16.90 -6.40 31.84
N GLU A 378 17.36 -5.48 32.66
CA GLU A 378 18.55 -5.64 33.54
C GLU A 378 18.35 -6.82 34.51
N ARG A 379 17.14 -7.02 35.00
CA ARG A 379 16.74 -8.16 35.85
C ARG A 379 16.45 -9.46 35.09
N ARG A 380 16.61 -9.47 33.77
CA ARG A 380 16.29 -10.62 32.90
C ARG A 380 14.81 -11.05 32.94
N VAL A 381 13.89 -10.13 33.22
CA VAL A 381 12.45 -10.36 33.14
C VAL A 381 12.01 -10.08 31.72
N PHE A 382 11.49 -11.11 31.03
CA PHE A 382 11.02 -11.02 29.63
C PHE A 382 9.62 -11.60 29.52
N PRO A 383 8.72 -10.94 28.69
CA PRO A 383 8.96 -9.69 27.97
C PRO A 383 9.09 -8.49 28.89
N ALA A 384 10.07 -7.61 28.62
CA ALA A 384 10.36 -6.45 29.45
C ALA A 384 9.35 -5.30 29.20
N ILE A 385 8.05 -5.59 29.18
CA ILE A 385 6.97 -4.63 28.84
C ILE A 385 6.53 -3.88 30.11
N ASP A 386 6.59 -2.55 30.06
CA ASP A 386 5.97 -1.67 31.06
C ASP A 386 4.46 -1.59 30.79
N ILE A 387 3.71 -2.48 31.43
CA ILE A 387 2.27 -2.64 31.18
C ILE A 387 1.48 -1.40 31.61
N PRO A 388 1.72 -0.77 32.77
CA PRO A 388 1.06 0.47 33.18
C PRO A 388 1.18 1.62 32.19
N LYS A 389 2.34 1.76 31.52
CA LYS A 389 2.57 2.84 30.57
C LYS A 389 2.18 2.50 29.13
N SER A 390 1.93 1.23 28.86
CA SER A 390 1.54 0.76 27.52
C SER A 390 0.03 0.86 27.31
N GLY A 391 -0.42 1.14 26.07
CA GLY A 391 -1.85 1.20 25.77
C GLY A 391 -2.17 1.68 24.38
N THR A 392 -3.44 1.57 24.01
CA THR A 392 -3.99 2.00 22.72
C THR A 392 -5.13 3.00 22.93
N ARG A 393 -5.10 4.12 22.20
CA ARG A 393 -6.24 5.06 22.19
C ARG A 393 -7.44 4.39 21.50
N ARG A 394 -8.62 4.58 22.07
CA ARG A 394 -9.86 3.98 21.58
C ARG A 394 -9.78 2.44 21.54
N GLU A 395 -9.15 1.84 22.57
CA GLU A 395 -9.15 0.39 22.77
C GLU A 395 -10.57 -0.20 22.88
N ASP A 396 -11.56 0.64 23.21
CA ASP A 396 -12.98 0.34 23.22
C ASP A 396 -13.53 -0.12 21.87
N LEU A 397 -12.91 0.28 20.76
CA LEU A 397 -13.26 -0.16 19.40
C LEU A 397 -12.62 -1.50 19.00
N LEU A 398 -11.62 -1.96 19.74
CA LEU A 398 -10.80 -3.14 19.42
C LEU A 398 -11.02 -4.30 20.40
N LEU A 399 -11.33 -4.02 21.65
CA LEU A 399 -11.57 -5.00 22.71
C LEU A 399 -13.07 -5.23 22.89
N ASN A 400 -13.45 -6.47 23.17
CA ASN A 400 -14.82 -6.76 23.59
C ASN A 400 -15.07 -6.30 25.04
N LYS A 401 -16.31 -6.32 25.50
CA LYS A 401 -16.68 -5.81 26.84
C LYS A 401 -15.99 -6.53 27.99
N GLU A 402 -15.82 -7.84 27.89
CA GLU A 402 -15.14 -8.64 28.92
C GLU A 402 -13.64 -8.34 28.93
N GLU A 403 -13.00 -8.22 27.78
CA GLU A 403 -11.60 -7.82 27.66
C GLU A 403 -11.37 -6.42 28.27
N GLN A 404 -12.27 -5.46 27.98
CA GLN A 404 -12.21 -4.10 28.53
C GLN A 404 -12.33 -4.12 30.05
N GLU A 405 -13.28 -4.88 30.61
CA GLU A 405 -13.48 -5.01 32.05
C GLU A 405 -12.26 -5.64 32.72
N ALA A 406 -11.73 -6.72 32.14
CA ALA A 406 -10.53 -7.39 32.66
C ALA A 406 -9.32 -6.46 32.68
N ILE A 407 -9.06 -5.72 31.58
CA ILE A 407 -7.96 -4.75 31.49
C ILE A 407 -8.14 -3.62 32.51
N TYR A 408 -9.36 -3.12 32.69
CA TYR A 408 -9.66 -2.12 33.69
C TYR A 408 -9.35 -2.61 35.11
N ILE A 409 -9.78 -3.83 35.47
CA ILE A 409 -9.49 -4.46 36.76
C ILE A 409 -7.97 -4.62 36.95
N MET A 410 -7.27 -5.14 35.95
CA MET A 410 -5.81 -5.34 35.99
C MET A 410 -5.08 -4.01 36.19
N ARG A 411 -5.40 -2.98 35.42
CA ARG A 411 -4.77 -1.65 35.55
C ARG A 411 -5.05 -1.02 36.91
N ARG A 412 -6.28 -1.19 37.46
CA ARG A 412 -6.63 -0.67 38.78
C ARG A 412 -5.90 -1.42 39.89
N ALA A 413 -5.75 -2.72 39.79
CA ALA A 413 -4.99 -3.52 40.76
C ALA A 413 -3.50 -3.15 40.80
N MET A 414 -2.93 -2.79 39.66
CA MET A 414 -1.54 -2.34 39.56
C MET A 414 -1.31 -0.89 40.08
N ASN A 415 -2.37 -0.10 40.16
CA ASN A 415 -2.29 1.27 40.60
C ASN A 415 -1.94 1.29 42.12
N GLY A 416 -0.74 1.77 42.46
CA GLY A 416 -0.22 1.75 43.83
C GLY A 416 0.82 0.67 44.11
N MET A 417 1.03 -0.28 43.18
CA MET A 417 2.15 -1.23 43.27
C MET A 417 3.42 -0.62 42.66
N LYS A 418 4.58 -1.09 43.07
CA LYS A 418 5.81 -0.81 42.33
C LYS A 418 5.69 -1.46 40.93
N ALA A 419 6.17 -0.76 39.91
CA ALA A 419 6.07 -1.23 38.52
C ALA A 419 6.60 -2.68 38.34
N GLU A 420 7.65 -3.02 39.07
CA GLU A 420 8.28 -4.34 39.07
C GLU A 420 7.38 -5.43 39.63
N GLU A 421 6.72 -5.19 40.78
CA GLU A 421 5.80 -6.14 41.41
C GLU A 421 4.55 -6.34 40.56
N ALA A 422 4.06 -5.27 39.94
CA ALA A 422 2.93 -5.30 39.06
C ALA A 422 3.19 -6.18 37.83
N VAL A 423 4.38 -6.04 37.21
CA VAL A 423 4.77 -6.85 36.05
C VAL A 423 4.98 -8.31 36.43
N ASP A 424 5.66 -8.61 37.56
CA ASP A 424 5.85 -9.99 37.99
C ASP A 424 4.52 -10.69 38.29
N ASN A 425 3.58 -10.00 38.94
CA ASN A 425 2.23 -10.54 39.18
C ASN A 425 1.48 -10.84 37.87
N LEU A 426 1.54 -9.93 36.92
CA LEU A 426 0.90 -10.14 35.63
C LEU A 426 1.55 -11.27 34.83
N LEU A 427 2.86 -11.33 34.74
CA LEU A 427 3.57 -12.43 34.07
C LEU A 427 3.19 -13.78 34.68
N ASN A 428 3.06 -13.85 36.00
CA ASN A 428 2.57 -15.04 36.69
C ASN A 428 1.14 -15.40 36.31
N MET A 429 0.26 -14.41 36.10
CA MET A 429 -1.12 -14.67 35.65
C MET A 429 -1.13 -15.18 34.21
N PHE A 430 -0.38 -14.56 33.32
CA PHE A 430 -0.25 -15.02 31.93
C PHE A 430 0.34 -16.42 31.84
N SER A 431 1.33 -16.77 32.68
CA SER A 431 1.95 -18.09 32.67
C SER A 431 1.01 -19.21 33.17
N ARG A 432 0.04 -18.90 34.02
CA ARG A 432 -0.94 -19.84 34.55
C ARG A 432 -2.12 -20.09 33.62
N THR A 433 -2.25 -19.33 32.56
CA THR A 433 -3.35 -19.43 31.58
C THR A 433 -2.82 -19.76 30.19
N LYS A 434 -3.60 -20.55 29.43
CA LYS A 434 -3.23 -20.96 28.07
C LYS A 434 -3.65 -19.94 27.01
N SER A 435 -4.64 -19.08 27.32
CA SER A 435 -5.18 -18.09 26.38
C SER A 435 -5.59 -16.81 27.09
N ASN A 436 -5.75 -15.73 26.32
CA ASN A 436 -6.27 -14.48 26.81
C ASN A 436 -7.75 -14.59 27.25
N ALA A 437 -8.53 -15.43 26.58
CA ALA A 437 -9.90 -15.70 26.98
C ALA A 437 -9.98 -16.34 28.39
N GLU A 438 -9.08 -17.29 28.68
CA GLU A 438 -8.99 -17.90 29.99
C GLU A 438 -8.53 -16.88 31.06
N LEU A 439 -7.55 -16.04 30.72
CA LEU A 439 -7.07 -14.98 31.60
C LEU A 439 -8.17 -13.97 31.93
N VAL A 440 -8.88 -13.47 30.92
CA VAL A 440 -9.98 -12.52 31.05
C VAL A 440 -11.05 -13.09 32.00
N HIS A 441 -11.45 -14.34 31.78
CA HIS A 441 -12.43 -15.00 32.61
C HIS A 441 -11.95 -15.16 34.08
N GLN A 442 -10.66 -15.49 34.32
CA GLN A 442 -10.10 -15.57 35.67
C GLN A 442 -10.08 -14.21 36.37
N VAL A 443 -9.66 -13.15 35.67
CA VAL A 443 -9.58 -11.78 36.21
C VAL A 443 -10.97 -11.29 36.67
N ILE A 444 -12.00 -11.51 35.83
CA ILE A 444 -13.37 -11.07 36.15
C ILE A 444 -13.93 -11.86 37.32
N ARG A 445 -13.68 -13.18 37.40
CA ARG A 445 -14.18 -14.03 38.49
C ARG A 445 -13.53 -13.73 39.85
N GLN A 446 -12.23 -13.51 39.86
CA GLN A 446 -11.48 -13.35 41.12
C GLN A 446 -11.66 -11.98 41.75
N LYS A 447 -12.33 -11.01 41.04
CA LYS A 447 -12.52 -9.62 41.51
C LYS A 447 -11.32 -9.22 42.38
N PHE A 448 -10.17 -8.93 41.71
CA PHE A 448 -9.00 -8.43 42.45
C PHE A 448 -9.42 -7.20 43.24
N ILE A 449 -9.71 -7.40 44.53
CA ILE A 449 -10.03 -6.35 45.51
C ILE A 449 -8.74 -5.92 46.13
#